data_8935d2da04b2500184464fa7be0d651c
#
_entry.id   8935d2da04b2500184464fa7be0d651c
#
_cell.length_a   1.000
_cell.length_b   1.000
_cell.length_c   1.000
_cell.angle_alpha   90.00
_cell.angle_beta   90.00
_cell.angle_gamma   90.00
#
_symmetry.space_group_name_H-M   'P 1'
#
loop_
_entity.id
_entity.type
_entity.pdbx_description
1 polymer ?
#
loop_
_entity_poly.entity_id
_entity_poly.type
_entity_poly.pdbx_seq_one_letter_code
_entity_poly.pdbx_strand_id
1 'polypeptide(L)'
;MKNTKRITAIILSAFMTVSAFSTLSVSAATVDSNAPVALADFQSQNDIKWNIDLNGTLHISGSGIINEDESSYDEEGIPWYEDRNRIKKVIVGEGITGVGNYAFWDCCNLESIEIPESVTYIGVFCFLLDTKLYSINVDSNNKYYSSVDGILLNKDKTEIVKYPNKMQSTYDIPNTVTDILPYAFRDDTNLQYISLPQNITTVGYGAFMDCPNLVKVTLPTELTTIDSDAFGYLFRMGGNIHVNDFKIYGYNNTAAEKYALDNGFEFIALDDEAVTGDSNQDGIVNVNDVTYLQMHIAGKKTTDGSAFIDETNKLLFDCIDMNKDGKLTVADVTELQVYISTKG
;
A
#
# COMPACT_ATOMS: atom_id res chain seq x y z
N MET A 1 -28.30 18.09 -15.96
CA MET A 1 -29.06 16.85 -15.80
C MET A 1 -28.81 15.95 -17.03
N LYS A 2 -27.57 15.48 -17.27
CA LYS A 2 -27.24 14.55 -18.37
C LYS A 2 -26.20 13.46 -18.00
N ASN A 3 -25.70 13.42 -16.77
CA ASN A 3 -24.61 12.51 -16.37
C ASN A 3 -25.02 11.32 -15.50
N THR A 4 -26.33 11.11 -15.23
CA THR A 4 -26.77 10.06 -14.30
C THR A 4 -27.20 8.75 -14.98
N LYS A 5 -27.09 8.63 -16.30
CA LYS A 5 -27.57 7.45 -17.06
C LYS A 5 -26.48 6.48 -17.53
N ARG A 6 -25.18 6.82 -17.39
CA ARG A 6 -24.09 5.94 -17.87
C ARG A 6 -23.56 4.95 -16.83
N ILE A 7 -23.76 5.20 -15.52
CA ILE A 7 -23.25 4.35 -14.44
C ILE A 7 -24.06 3.06 -14.24
N THR A 8 -25.30 3.00 -14.72
CA THR A 8 -26.21 1.86 -14.51
C THR A 8 -26.01 0.70 -15.50
N ALA A 9 -25.22 0.87 -16.55
CA ALA A 9 -25.06 -0.13 -17.61
C ALA A 9 -23.92 -1.14 -17.37
N ILE A 10 -22.98 -0.86 -16.47
CA ILE A 10 -21.73 -1.63 -16.32
C ILE A 10 -21.87 -2.85 -15.36
N ILE A 11 -22.94 -2.94 -14.56
CA ILE A 11 -23.09 -4.05 -13.58
C ILE A 11 -24.01 -5.17 -14.10
N LEU A 12 -24.71 -5.00 -15.23
CA LEU A 12 -25.64 -6.01 -15.76
C LEU A 12 -25.06 -6.94 -16.84
N SER A 13 -23.80 -6.75 -17.27
CA SER A 13 -23.19 -7.58 -18.34
C SER A 13 -22.36 -8.76 -17.83
N ALA A 14 -22.27 -8.98 -16.52
CA ALA A 14 -21.51 -10.11 -15.94
C ALA A 14 -22.27 -11.45 -15.91
N PHE A 15 -23.51 -11.51 -16.43
CA PHE A 15 -24.26 -12.77 -16.57
C PHE A 15 -24.87 -12.90 -17.95
N MET A 16 -24.48 -13.96 -18.64
CA MET A 16 -24.93 -14.52 -19.92
C MET A 16 -24.17 -14.01 -21.18
N THR A 17 -23.30 -14.90 -21.71
CA THR A 17 -23.66 -15.76 -22.86
C THR A 17 -22.56 -16.77 -23.11
N VAL A 18 -22.90 -18.04 -22.89
CA VAL A 18 -22.26 -19.18 -23.52
C VAL A 18 -22.88 -19.34 -24.90
N SER A 19 -22.12 -19.21 -25.98
CA SER A 19 -22.33 -19.98 -27.22
C SER A 19 -21.42 -19.51 -28.33
N ALA A 20 -20.61 -20.36 -28.79
CA ALA A 20 -20.20 -20.77 -30.12
C ALA A 20 -18.74 -21.17 -30.17
N PHE A 21 -18.49 -22.44 -29.86
CA PHE A 21 -17.24 -23.12 -30.26
C PHE A 21 -17.26 -23.34 -31.78
N SER A 22 -16.38 -22.69 -32.51
CA SER A 22 -15.93 -23.17 -33.81
C SER A 22 -14.64 -23.98 -33.57
N THR A 23 -14.71 -25.25 -33.88
CA THR A 23 -13.59 -26.19 -33.82
C THR A 23 -12.57 -25.85 -34.90
N LEU A 24 -11.44 -25.28 -34.51
CA LEU A 24 -10.23 -25.32 -35.33
C LEU A 24 -9.39 -26.52 -34.89
N SER A 25 -9.20 -27.47 -35.81
CA SER A 25 -8.31 -28.59 -35.65
C SER A 25 -6.85 -28.09 -35.66
N VAL A 26 -6.18 -28.16 -34.51
CA VAL A 26 -4.75 -27.91 -34.41
C VAL A 26 -4.00 -29.20 -34.65
N SER A 27 -3.25 -29.27 -35.74
CA SER A 27 -2.23 -30.28 -35.99
C SER A 27 -1.11 -30.13 -34.98
N ALA A 28 -0.78 -31.20 -34.26
CA ALA A 28 0.35 -31.23 -33.31
C ALA A 28 1.67 -31.14 -34.10
N ALA A 29 2.22 -29.91 -34.16
CA ALA A 29 3.60 -29.69 -34.53
C ALA A 29 4.46 -29.77 -33.26
N THR A 30 5.52 -30.57 -33.31
CA THR A 30 6.53 -30.64 -32.23
C THR A 30 7.19 -29.27 -32.06
N VAL A 31 7.02 -28.67 -30.90
CA VAL A 31 7.63 -27.38 -30.58
C VAL A 31 9.09 -27.61 -30.21
N ASP A 32 10.00 -27.08 -31.02
CA ASP A 32 11.42 -26.99 -30.70
C ASP A 32 11.62 -25.95 -29.61
N SER A 33 12.04 -26.36 -28.41
CA SER A 33 12.18 -25.51 -27.22
C SER A 33 13.28 -24.45 -27.31
N ASN A 34 14.02 -24.35 -28.45
CA ASN A 34 15.11 -23.40 -28.68
C ASN A 34 14.85 -22.44 -29.87
N ALA A 35 13.67 -22.47 -30.47
CA ALA A 35 13.36 -21.46 -31.49
C ALA A 35 13.17 -20.10 -30.81
N PRO A 36 13.73 -19.00 -31.37
CA PRO A 36 13.39 -17.66 -30.91
C PRO A 36 11.88 -17.51 -31.06
N VAL A 37 11.21 -17.15 -29.95
CA VAL A 37 9.78 -16.87 -29.93
C VAL A 37 9.50 -15.93 -31.12
N ALA A 38 8.75 -16.40 -32.09
CA ALA A 38 8.30 -15.58 -33.21
C ALA A 38 7.68 -14.33 -32.58
N LEU A 39 8.15 -13.16 -33.01
CA LEU A 39 7.65 -11.87 -32.57
C LEU A 39 6.12 -11.92 -32.71
N ALA A 40 5.44 -12.14 -31.58
CA ALA A 40 4.00 -12.07 -31.54
C ALA A 40 3.61 -10.70 -32.09
N ASP A 41 2.60 -10.64 -32.94
CA ASP A 41 2.15 -9.40 -33.58
C ASP A 41 1.86 -8.39 -32.47
N PHE A 42 2.70 -7.33 -32.38
CA PHE A 42 2.46 -6.23 -31.48
C PHE A 42 1.22 -5.47 -31.95
N GLN A 43 0.26 -5.34 -31.05
CA GLN A 43 -0.84 -4.41 -31.21
C GLN A 43 -0.32 -3.00 -30.93
N SER A 44 -0.98 -1.97 -31.44
CA SER A 44 -0.55 -0.58 -31.24
C SER A 44 -1.74 0.36 -31.13
N GLN A 45 -1.61 1.32 -30.21
CA GLN A 45 -2.52 2.47 -30.09
C GLN A 45 -1.65 3.71 -29.88
N ASN A 46 -1.78 4.70 -30.73
CA ASN A 46 -0.86 5.83 -30.81
C ASN A 46 0.59 5.36 -31.03
N ASP A 47 1.55 5.84 -30.24
CA ASP A 47 2.94 5.42 -30.27
C ASP A 47 3.26 4.26 -29.33
N ILE A 48 2.24 3.69 -28.65
CA ILE A 48 2.40 2.58 -27.71
C ILE A 48 2.10 1.27 -28.42
N LYS A 49 2.99 0.31 -28.26
CA LYS A 49 2.88 -1.05 -28.77
C LYS A 49 2.88 -2.03 -27.61
N TRP A 50 2.06 -3.06 -27.70
CA TRP A 50 1.99 -4.08 -26.66
C TRP A 50 1.72 -5.47 -27.23
N ASN A 51 2.09 -6.47 -26.45
CA ASN A 51 1.65 -7.86 -26.65
C ASN A 51 1.61 -8.59 -25.31
N ILE A 52 0.75 -9.62 -25.23
CA ILE A 52 0.70 -10.51 -24.07
C ILE A 52 1.20 -11.87 -24.53
N ASP A 53 2.27 -12.36 -23.92
CA ASP A 53 2.84 -13.66 -24.25
C ASP A 53 2.02 -14.83 -23.65
N LEU A 54 2.43 -16.08 -23.95
CA LEU A 54 1.74 -17.28 -23.49
C LEU A 54 1.79 -17.47 -21.96
N ASN A 55 2.72 -16.80 -21.27
CA ASN A 55 2.87 -16.86 -19.81
C ASN A 55 2.02 -15.79 -19.11
N GLY A 56 1.38 -14.91 -19.87
CA GLY A 56 0.62 -13.78 -19.35
C GLY A 56 1.47 -12.56 -19.05
N THR A 57 2.67 -12.43 -19.66
CA THR A 57 3.47 -11.21 -19.54
C THR A 57 3.01 -10.21 -20.58
N LEU A 58 2.56 -9.06 -20.12
CA LEU A 58 2.27 -7.88 -20.97
C LEU A 58 3.59 -7.12 -21.17
N HIS A 59 4.06 -7.07 -22.41
CA HIS A 59 5.18 -6.27 -22.84
C HIS A 59 4.69 -4.99 -23.48
N ILE A 60 5.14 -3.84 -22.96
CA ILE A 60 4.77 -2.52 -23.46
C ILE A 60 6.03 -1.84 -23.99
N SER A 61 5.95 -1.21 -25.16
CA SER A 61 7.06 -0.47 -25.78
C SER A 61 6.54 0.73 -26.55
N GLY A 62 7.44 1.59 -27.01
CA GLY A 62 7.10 2.82 -27.72
C GLY A 62 7.41 4.06 -26.90
N SER A 63 6.59 5.09 -26.99
CA SER A 63 6.85 6.36 -26.29
C SER A 63 5.56 7.03 -25.82
N GLY A 64 5.68 7.85 -24.76
CA GLY A 64 4.57 8.63 -24.20
C GLY A 64 3.98 8.04 -22.92
N ILE A 65 2.73 8.39 -22.64
CA ILE A 65 2.02 8.04 -21.41
C ILE A 65 0.96 6.97 -21.73
N ILE A 66 0.99 5.88 -20.99
CA ILE A 66 -0.06 4.84 -21.02
C ILE A 66 -1.34 5.46 -20.44
N ASN A 67 -2.46 5.39 -21.16
CA ASN A 67 -3.73 5.96 -20.75
C ASN A 67 -3.61 7.44 -20.32
N GLU A 68 -3.22 8.28 -21.26
CA GLU A 68 -3.04 9.73 -21.03
C GLU A 68 -4.37 10.43 -20.70
N ASP A 69 -5.50 9.94 -21.22
CA ASP A 69 -6.84 10.41 -20.84
C ASP A 69 -7.26 9.79 -19.52
N GLU A 70 -7.01 10.52 -18.44
CA GLU A 70 -7.31 10.11 -17.06
C GLU A 70 -8.80 9.83 -16.80
N SER A 71 -9.69 10.14 -17.73
CA SER A 71 -11.13 9.88 -17.63
C SER A 71 -11.56 8.52 -18.16
N SER A 72 -10.71 7.85 -18.93
CA SER A 72 -11.01 6.58 -19.60
C SER A 72 -10.55 5.39 -18.78
N TYR A 73 -11.47 4.50 -18.44
CA TYR A 73 -11.22 3.21 -17.76
C TYR A 73 -11.78 2.02 -18.55
N ASP A 74 -11.95 2.17 -19.86
CA ASP A 74 -12.50 1.19 -20.78
C ASP A 74 -11.51 0.86 -21.91
N GLU A 75 -11.97 0.12 -22.92
CA GLU A 75 -11.18 -0.30 -24.08
C GLU A 75 -10.67 0.87 -24.94
N GLU A 76 -11.29 2.06 -24.86
CA GLU A 76 -10.85 3.24 -25.60
C GLU A 76 -9.57 3.83 -24.97
N GLY A 77 -9.43 3.75 -23.63
CA GLY A 77 -8.28 4.27 -22.90
C GLY A 77 -7.22 3.22 -22.54
N ILE A 78 -7.63 1.95 -22.33
CA ILE A 78 -6.75 0.87 -21.91
C ILE A 78 -6.63 -0.17 -23.04
N PRO A 79 -5.54 -0.17 -23.79
CA PRO A 79 -5.38 -1.03 -24.98
C PRO A 79 -5.55 -2.53 -24.74
N TRP A 80 -5.25 -3.03 -23.54
CA TRP A 80 -5.35 -4.44 -23.14
C TRP A 80 -6.56 -4.75 -22.27
N TYR A 81 -7.56 -3.85 -22.24
CA TYR A 81 -8.73 -3.98 -21.37
C TYR A 81 -9.43 -5.35 -21.45
N GLU A 82 -9.68 -5.84 -22.67
CA GLU A 82 -10.35 -7.13 -22.87
C GLU A 82 -9.51 -8.34 -22.40
N ASP A 83 -8.18 -8.20 -22.45
CA ASP A 83 -7.23 -9.25 -22.06
C ASP A 83 -6.72 -9.11 -20.62
N ARG A 84 -7.15 -8.11 -19.86
CA ARG A 84 -6.60 -7.77 -18.52
C ARG A 84 -6.55 -8.95 -17.56
N ASN A 85 -7.53 -9.87 -17.64
CA ASN A 85 -7.56 -11.07 -16.81
C ASN A 85 -6.48 -12.13 -17.15
N ARG A 86 -5.79 -11.98 -18.29
CA ARG A 86 -4.68 -12.83 -18.69
C ARG A 86 -3.33 -12.32 -18.18
N ILE A 87 -3.27 -11.04 -17.79
CA ILE A 87 -2.03 -10.38 -17.39
C ILE A 87 -1.63 -10.86 -15.99
N LYS A 88 -0.42 -11.41 -15.90
CA LYS A 88 0.24 -11.82 -14.65
C LYS A 88 1.46 -10.98 -14.33
N LYS A 89 2.13 -10.51 -15.36
CA LYS A 89 3.32 -9.67 -15.23
C LYS A 89 3.24 -8.55 -16.26
N VAL A 90 3.74 -7.36 -15.88
CA VAL A 90 3.90 -6.24 -16.81
C VAL A 90 5.38 -5.87 -16.90
N ILE A 91 5.86 -5.65 -18.12
CA ILE A 91 7.18 -5.08 -18.40
C ILE A 91 6.95 -3.80 -19.19
N VAL A 92 7.16 -2.67 -18.54
CA VAL A 92 7.10 -1.36 -19.17
C VAL A 92 8.47 -1.09 -19.81
N GLY A 93 8.51 -0.85 -21.12
CA GLY A 93 9.74 -0.62 -21.86
C GLY A 93 10.21 0.84 -21.79
N GLU A 94 11.49 1.02 -22.09
CA GLU A 94 12.08 2.36 -22.21
C GLU A 94 11.38 3.20 -23.27
N GLY A 95 11.25 4.53 -23.01
CA GLY A 95 10.51 5.46 -23.85
C GLY A 95 9.08 5.73 -23.36
N ILE A 96 8.51 4.83 -22.53
CA ILE A 96 7.29 5.12 -21.81
C ILE A 96 7.63 6.09 -20.67
N THR A 97 6.98 7.25 -20.66
CA THR A 97 7.26 8.32 -19.71
C THR A 97 6.23 8.43 -18.58
N GLY A 98 5.09 7.76 -18.71
CA GLY A 98 4.08 7.74 -17.68
C GLY A 98 3.18 6.51 -17.74
N VAL A 99 2.68 6.15 -16.55
CA VAL A 99 1.61 5.16 -16.36
C VAL A 99 0.42 5.93 -15.81
N GLY A 100 -0.58 6.20 -16.65
CA GLY A 100 -1.73 7.01 -16.25
C GLY A 100 -2.70 6.30 -15.34
N ASN A 101 -3.72 7.02 -14.90
CA ASN A 101 -4.80 6.45 -14.09
C ASN A 101 -5.46 5.28 -14.83
N TYR A 102 -5.83 4.24 -14.06
CA TYR A 102 -6.51 3.03 -14.58
C TYR A 102 -5.71 2.18 -15.57
N ALA A 103 -4.43 2.48 -15.85
CA ALA A 103 -3.64 1.76 -16.86
C ALA A 103 -3.64 0.24 -16.67
N PHE A 104 -3.69 -0.25 -15.43
CA PHE A 104 -3.79 -1.67 -15.09
C PHE A 104 -5.04 -1.99 -14.27
N TRP A 105 -6.04 -1.10 -14.28
CA TRP A 105 -7.27 -1.29 -13.51
C TRP A 105 -7.89 -2.68 -13.72
N ASP A 106 -8.24 -3.34 -12.60
CA ASP A 106 -8.88 -4.66 -12.56
C ASP A 106 -8.05 -5.76 -13.29
N CYS A 107 -6.72 -5.61 -13.32
CA CYS A 107 -5.83 -6.68 -13.72
C CYS A 107 -5.71 -7.70 -12.56
N CYS A 108 -6.82 -8.34 -12.19
CA CYS A 108 -6.96 -9.13 -10.97
C CYS A 108 -6.00 -10.34 -10.86
N ASN A 109 -5.27 -10.68 -11.92
CA ASN A 109 -4.23 -11.70 -11.93
C ASN A 109 -2.82 -11.12 -12.02
N LEU A 110 -2.65 -9.80 -12.04
CA LEU A 110 -1.35 -9.14 -12.06
C LEU A 110 -0.60 -9.42 -10.75
N GLU A 111 0.57 -9.98 -10.87
CA GLU A 111 1.45 -10.38 -9.76
C GLU A 111 2.62 -9.40 -9.58
N SER A 112 3.18 -8.91 -10.69
CA SER A 112 4.32 -7.99 -10.62
C SER A 112 4.39 -7.06 -11.83
N ILE A 113 5.04 -5.90 -11.63
CA ILE A 113 5.34 -4.93 -12.68
C ILE A 113 6.78 -4.45 -12.60
N GLU A 114 7.41 -4.25 -13.77
CA GLU A 114 8.73 -3.64 -13.94
C GLU A 114 8.57 -2.24 -14.53
N ILE A 115 9.08 -1.22 -13.83
CA ILE A 115 9.01 0.21 -14.17
C ILE A 115 10.41 0.68 -14.60
N PRO A 116 10.61 1.18 -15.83
CA PRO A 116 11.92 1.57 -16.33
C PRO A 116 12.39 2.94 -15.82
N GLU A 117 13.64 3.30 -16.17
CA GLU A 117 14.23 4.61 -15.88
C GLU A 117 13.39 5.77 -16.44
N SER A 118 12.79 5.59 -17.62
CA SER A 118 12.08 6.64 -18.36
C SER A 118 10.77 7.11 -17.73
N VAL A 119 10.14 6.33 -16.84
CA VAL A 119 8.86 6.69 -16.21
C VAL A 119 9.03 7.80 -15.19
N THR A 120 8.31 8.89 -15.39
CA THR A 120 8.33 10.10 -14.55
C THR A 120 7.00 10.34 -13.82
N TYR A 121 5.94 9.63 -14.21
CA TYR A 121 4.59 9.77 -13.67
C TYR A 121 3.90 8.42 -13.52
N ILE A 122 3.25 8.20 -12.38
CA ILE A 122 2.40 7.04 -12.09
C ILE A 122 1.10 7.57 -11.48
N GLY A 123 -0.01 7.29 -12.14
CA GLY A 123 -1.34 7.73 -11.72
C GLY A 123 -1.83 6.98 -10.48
N VAL A 124 -2.61 7.66 -9.64
CA VAL A 124 -3.06 7.15 -8.33
C VAL A 124 -3.98 5.93 -8.42
N PHE A 125 -4.71 5.76 -9.52
CA PHE A 125 -5.63 4.64 -9.75
C PHE A 125 -5.06 3.55 -10.67
N CYS A 126 -3.77 3.64 -11.05
CA CYS A 126 -3.23 2.75 -12.07
C CYS A 126 -3.26 1.27 -11.67
N PHE A 127 -3.24 0.96 -10.37
CA PHE A 127 -3.28 -0.41 -9.81
C PHE A 127 -4.56 -0.71 -9.02
N LEU A 128 -5.66 -0.01 -9.32
CA LEU A 128 -6.92 -0.20 -8.60
C LEU A 128 -7.51 -1.59 -8.90
N LEU A 129 -7.89 -2.33 -7.86
CA LEU A 129 -8.40 -3.70 -7.88
C LEU A 129 -7.39 -4.78 -8.31
N ASP A 130 -6.10 -4.49 -8.32
CA ASP A 130 -5.05 -5.47 -8.60
C ASP A 130 -4.71 -6.29 -7.35
N THR A 131 -5.66 -7.08 -6.89
CA THR A 131 -5.62 -7.76 -5.59
C THR A 131 -4.52 -8.83 -5.45
N LYS A 132 -3.89 -9.25 -6.57
CA LYS A 132 -2.75 -10.17 -6.56
C LYS A 132 -1.39 -9.50 -6.75
N LEU A 133 -1.37 -8.19 -6.99
CA LEU A 133 -0.12 -7.47 -7.16
C LEU A 133 0.68 -7.51 -5.85
N TYR A 134 1.83 -8.16 -5.86
CA TYR A 134 2.70 -8.28 -4.68
C TYR A 134 4.07 -7.60 -4.85
N SER A 135 4.43 -7.17 -6.07
CA SER A 135 5.72 -6.54 -6.32
C SER A 135 5.68 -5.50 -7.44
N ILE A 136 6.15 -4.31 -7.12
CA ILE A 136 6.41 -3.23 -8.08
C ILE A 136 7.93 -3.00 -8.06
N ASN A 137 8.60 -3.24 -9.19
CA ASN A 137 10.05 -3.15 -9.29
C ASN A 137 10.41 -1.96 -10.16
N VAL A 138 11.17 -1.03 -9.60
CA VAL A 138 11.61 0.20 -10.28
C VAL A 138 13.08 0.10 -10.61
N ASP A 139 13.45 0.47 -11.85
CA ASP A 139 14.86 0.54 -12.26
C ASP A 139 15.65 1.48 -11.33
N SER A 140 16.83 1.07 -10.93
CA SER A 140 17.67 1.80 -9.98
C SER A 140 18.07 3.20 -10.47
N ASN A 141 18.12 3.42 -11.79
CA ASN A 141 18.43 4.70 -12.42
C ASN A 141 17.21 5.63 -12.53
N ASN A 142 15.98 5.14 -12.25
CA ASN A 142 14.80 6.00 -12.25
C ASN A 142 15.01 7.17 -11.29
N LYS A 143 14.67 8.40 -11.74
CA LYS A 143 14.94 9.64 -10.99
C LYS A 143 13.80 10.10 -10.11
N TYR A 144 12.62 9.50 -10.27
CA TYR A 144 11.38 9.94 -9.61
C TYR A 144 10.86 8.93 -8.60
N TYR A 145 11.09 7.64 -8.88
CA TYR A 145 10.59 6.54 -8.09
C TYR A 145 11.71 5.59 -7.67
N SER A 146 11.43 4.82 -6.65
CA SER A 146 12.23 3.71 -6.18
C SER A 146 11.32 2.58 -5.69
N SER A 147 11.87 1.40 -5.52
CA SER A 147 11.16 0.31 -4.83
C SER A 147 12.03 -0.33 -3.77
N VAL A 148 11.40 -0.73 -2.67
CA VAL A 148 12.01 -1.50 -1.59
C VAL A 148 11.07 -2.66 -1.30
N ASP A 149 11.56 -3.88 -1.39
CA ASP A 149 10.77 -5.10 -1.20
C ASP A 149 9.48 -5.14 -2.04
N GLY A 150 9.53 -4.53 -3.24
CA GLY A 150 8.41 -4.43 -4.16
C GLY A 150 7.36 -3.37 -3.81
N ILE A 151 7.61 -2.53 -2.81
CA ILE A 151 6.77 -1.39 -2.45
C ILE A 151 7.23 -0.18 -3.24
N LEU A 152 6.31 0.51 -3.89
CA LEU A 152 6.60 1.71 -4.68
C LEU A 152 6.68 2.95 -3.78
N LEU A 153 7.80 3.64 -3.86
CA LEU A 153 8.08 4.88 -3.15
C LEU A 153 8.51 5.97 -4.14
N ASN A 154 8.46 7.23 -3.71
CA ASN A 154 9.19 8.28 -4.40
C ASN A 154 10.72 8.02 -4.32
N LYS A 155 11.52 8.77 -5.09
CA LYS A 155 12.97 8.56 -5.17
C LYS A 155 13.66 8.69 -3.82
N ASP A 156 13.26 9.66 -3.02
CA ASP A 156 13.86 9.97 -1.73
C ASP A 156 13.37 9.04 -0.60
N LYS A 157 12.41 8.16 -0.89
CA LYS A 157 11.80 7.20 0.05
C LYS A 157 11.09 7.88 1.23
N THR A 158 10.58 9.06 1.00
CA THR A 158 9.79 9.83 1.96
C THR A 158 8.29 9.65 1.78
N GLU A 159 7.86 9.12 0.63
CA GLU A 159 6.45 8.92 0.32
C GLU A 159 6.19 7.47 -0.10
N ILE A 160 5.18 6.83 0.49
CA ILE A 160 4.64 5.56 -0.04
C ILE A 160 3.62 5.90 -1.13
N VAL A 161 3.96 5.54 -2.36
CA VAL A 161 3.11 5.73 -3.55
C VAL A 161 2.11 4.57 -3.69
N LYS A 162 2.60 3.33 -3.57
CA LYS A 162 1.76 2.13 -3.55
C LYS A 162 2.40 1.02 -2.75
N TYR A 163 1.69 0.56 -1.76
CA TYR A 163 1.92 -0.72 -1.07
C TYR A 163 1.14 -1.79 -1.83
N PRO A 164 1.79 -2.77 -2.44
CA PRO A 164 1.09 -3.86 -3.11
C PRO A 164 0.51 -4.82 -2.07
N ASN A 165 -0.46 -5.66 -2.49
CA ASN A 165 -1.16 -6.58 -1.60
C ASN A 165 -0.23 -7.70 -1.11
N LYS A 166 0.49 -7.45 -0.02
CA LYS A 166 1.39 -8.41 0.62
C LYS A 166 0.58 -9.42 1.44
N MET A 167 1.10 -10.65 1.57
CA MET A 167 0.47 -11.67 2.41
C MET A 167 0.80 -11.50 3.90
N GLN A 168 1.00 -10.27 4.36
CA GLN A 168 1.38 -9.94 5.74
C GLN A 168 0.23 -9.26 6.45
N SER A 169 0.02 -9.59 7.72
CA SER A 169 -1.01 -8.97 8.56
C SER A 169 -0.61 -7.60 9.14
N THR A 170 0.65 -7.25 9.04
CA THR A 170 1.22 -5.97 9.49
C THR A 170 2.38 -5.55 8.57
N TYR A 171 2.72 -4.27 8.58
CA TYR A 171 3.87 -3.73 7.86
C TYR A 171 4.56 -2.65 8.68
N ASP A 172 5.87 -2.79 8.83
CA ASP A 172 6.71 -1.80 9.51
C ASP A 172 7.14 -0.73 8.50
N ILE A 173 6.50 0.43 8.55
CA ILE A 173 6.80 1.56 7.68
C ILE A 173 8.19 2.13 8.05
N PRO A 174 9.11 2.28 7.08
CA PRO A 174 10.42 2.85 7.36
C PRO A 174 10.35 4.27 7.94
N ASN A 175 11.20 4.59 8.90
CA ASN A 175 11.28 5.92 9.53
C ASN A 175 11.71 7.06 8.57
N THR A 176 12.05 6.77 7.33
CA THR A 176 12.29 7.79 6.29
C THR A 176 10.99 8.33 5.69
N VAL A 177 9.89 7.58 5.84
CA VAL A 177 8.61 7.93 5.25
C VAL A 177 7.93 9.00 6.10
N THR A 178 7.49 10.07 5.47
CA THR A 178 6.75 11.18 6.06
C THR A 178 5.31 11.26 5.59
N ASP A 179 5.02 10.69 4.41
CA ASP A 179 3.71 10.81 3.78
C ASP A 179 3.23 9.48 3.18
N ILE A 180 1.97 9.16 3.40
CA ILE A 180 1.28 8.06 2.75
C ILE A 180 0.34 8.67 1.71
N LEU A 181 0.59 8.40 0.42
CA LEU A 181 -0.15 9.02 -0.67
C LEU A 181 -1.59 8.48 -0.79
N PRO A 182 -2.48 9.18 -1.49
CA PRO A 182 -3.85 8.71 -1.71
C PRO A 182 -3.89 7.28 -2.29
N TYR A 183 -4.74 6.43 -1.71
CA TYR A 183 -4.94 5.03 -2.10
C TYR A 183 -3.71 4.12 -2.00
N ALA A 184 -2.66 4.53 -1.30
CA ALA A 184 -1.39 3.80 -1.24
C ALA A 184 -1.53 2.34 -0.75
N PHE A 185 -2.37 2.06 0.24
CA PHE A 185 -2.66 0.72 0.79
C PHE A 185 -4.04 0.20 0.37
N ARG A 186 -4.74 0.90 -0.52
CA ARG A 186 -6.08 0.51 -0.92
C ARG A 186 -6.12 -0.91 -1.49
N ASP A 187 -7.23 -1.63 -1.21
CA ASP A 187 -7.51 -3.01 -1.63
C ASP A 187 -6.61 -4.08 -0.94
N ASP A 188 -5.87 -3.73 0.13
CA ASP A 188 -5.13 -4.74 0.89
C ASP A 188 -6.07 -5.57 1.76
N THR A 189 -6.18 -6.86 1.42
CA THR A 189 -7.06 -7.80 2.11
C THR A 189 -6.38 -8.58 3.24
N ASN A 190 -5.08 -8.37 3.48
CA ASN A 190 -4.30 -9.13 4.45
C ASN A 190 -3.93 -8.31 5.68
N LEU A 191 -3.76 -7.00 5.52
CA LEU A 191 -3.36 -6.10 6.60
C LEU A 191 -4.44 -6.08 7.69
N GLN A 192 -4.05 -6.36 8.94
CA GLN A 192 -4.93 -6.38 10.11
C GLN A 192 -4.65 -5.23 11.07
N TYR A 193 -3.39 -4.88 11.23
CA TYR A 193 -2.95 -3.75 12.05
C TYR A 193 -1.80 -3.03 11.39
N ILE A 194 -1.75 -1.72 11.63
CA ILE A 194 -0.62 -0.90 11.23
C ILE A 194 -0.34 0.16 12.30
N SER A 195 0.94 0.36 12.58
CA SER A 195 1.42 1.48 13.40
C SER A 195 2.20 2.43 12.51
N LEU A 196 1.79 3.68 12.50
CA LEU A 196 2.50 4.72 11.74
C LEU A 196 3.66 5.24 12.58
N PRO A 197 4.89 5.33 12.03
CA PRO A 197 6.03 5.88 12.76
C PRO A 197 5.86 7.38 13.02
N GLN A 198 6.59 7.88 14.01
CA GLN A 198 6.45 9.27 14.50
C GLN A 198 6.68 10.35 13.43
N ASN A 199 7.45 10.04 12.39
CA ASN A 199 7.69 11.01 11.32
C ASN A 199 6.56 11.13 10.28
N ILE A 200 5.53 10.31 10.32
CA ILE A 200 4.39 10.46 9.41
C ILE A 200 3.63 11.73 9.76
N THR A 201 3.52 12.62 8.79
CA THR A 201 2.79 13.90 8.92
C THR A 201 1.48 13.92 8.14
N THR A 202 1.37 13.11 7.07
CA THR A 202 0.21 13.10 6.18
C THR A 202 -0.24 11.69 5.82
N VAL A 203 -1.55 11.46 5.87
CA VAL A 203 -2.21 10.28 5.30
C VAL A 203 -3.27 10.76 4.31
N GLY A 204 -3.07 10.42 3.04
CA GLY A 204 -3.89 10.89 1.93
C GLY A 204 -5.26 10.23 1.85
N TYR A 205 -6.10 10.77 0.98
CA TYR A 205 -7.48 10.34 0.74
C TYR A 205 -7.55 8.84 0.45
N GLY A 206 -8.42 8.13 1.19
CA GLY A 206 -8.65 6.70 0.97
C GLY A 206 -7.41 5.82 1.05
N ALA A 207 -6.35 6.27 1.74
CA ALA A 207 -5.06 5.57 1.75
C ALA A 207 -5.18 4.09 2.17
N PHE A 208 -6.08 3.78 3.10
CA PHE A 208 -6.40 2.42 3.56
C PHE A 208 -7.86 2.04 3.26
N MET A 209 -8.46 2.62 2.22
CA MET A 209 -9.81 2.26 1.80
C MET A 209 -9.84 0.82 1.26
N ASP A 210 -10.95 0.12 1.45
CA ASP A 210 -11.13 -1.27 1.01
C ASP A 210 -10.10 -2.26 1.62
N CYS A 211 -9.65 -1.99 2.87
CA CYS A 211 -8.86 -2.91 3.70
C CYS A 211 -9.79 -3.61 4.71
N PRO A 212 -10.52 -4.69 4.33
CA PRO A 212 -11.62 -5.24 5.14
C PRO A 212 -11.19 -5.89 6.45
N ASN A 213 -9.91 -6.27 6.55
CA ASN A 213 -9.35 -6.92 7.73
C ASN A 213 -8.54 -5.97 8.62
N LEU A 214 -8.35 -4.70 8.21
CA LEU A 214 -7.65 -3.71 9.01
C LEU A 214 -8.57 -3.23 10.15
N VAL A 215 -8.35 -3.76 11.34
CA VAL A 215 -9.18 -3.48 12.52
C VAL A 215 -8.50 -2.56 13.53
N LYS A 216 -7.20 -2.31 13.37
CA LYS A 216 -6.43 -1.48 14.29
C LYS A 216 -5.42 -0.62 13.54
N VAL A 217 -5.44 0.69 13.83
CA VAL A 217 -4.37 1.62 13.45
C VAL A 217 -3.85 2.34 14.68
N THR A 218 -2.53 2.54 14.77
CA THR A 218 -1.90 3.37 15.80
C THR A 218 -1.28 4.58 15.11
N LEU A 219 -1.66 5.77 15.56
CA LEU A 219 -1.35 7.03 14.90
C LEU A 219 -0.45 7.89 15.79
N PRO A 220 0.64 8.47 15.25
CA PRO A 220 1.61 9.24 16.00
C PRO A 220 1.11 10.66 16.32
N THR A 221 1.79 11.32 17.26
CA THR A 221 1.52 12.71 17.63
C THR A 221 1.84 13.71 16.52
N GLU A 222 2.84 13.41 15.70
CA GLU A 222 3.30 14.27 14.61
C GLU A 222 2.37 14.26 13.38
N LEU A 223 1.40 13.35 13.35
CA LEU A 223 0.42 13.27 12.27
C LEU A 223 -0.52 14.48 12.33
N THR A 224 -0.41 15.36 11.34
CA THR A 224 -1.18 16.61 11.27
C THR A 224 -2.35 16.55 10.31
N THR A 225 -2.24 15.72 9.26
CA THR A 225 -3.25 15.64 8.20
C THR A 225 -3.69 14.21 7.99
N ILE A 226 -4.98 13.96 8.15
CA ILE A 226 -5.65 12.71 7.78
C ILE A 226 -6.79 13.11 6.85
N ASP A 227 -6.67 12.75 5.58
CA ASP A 227 -7.70 13.07 4.59
C ASP A 227 -8.95 12.21 4.79
N SER A 228 -10.04 12.59 4.13
CA SER A 228 -11.30 11.86 4.23
C SER A 228 -11.14 10.42 3.73
N ASP A 229 -11.91 9.51 4.33
CA ASP A 229 -11.94 8.08 4.02
C ASP A 229 -10.58 7.37 4.13
N ALA A 230 -9.57 8.00 4.78
CA ALA A 230 -8.22 7.47 4.88
C ALA A 230 -8.17 6.09 5.55
N PHE A 231 -8.95 5.88 6.60
CA PHE A 231 -8.99 4.65 7.38
C PHE A 231 -10.43 4.18 7.65
N GLY A 232 -10.59 2.87 7.77
CA GLY A 232 -11.80 2.25 8.33
C GLY A 232 -12.99 2.21 7.37
N TYR A 233 -12.81 2.51 6.09
CA TYR A 233 -13.87 2.56 5.09
C TYR A 233 -13.78 1.47 4.04
N LEU A 234 -14.94 0.91 3.68
CA LEU A 234 -15.13 0.04 2.53
C LEU A 234 -16.02 0.77 1.52
N PHE A 235 -15.54 0.90 0.30
CA PHE A 235 -16.31 1.51 -0.80
C PHE A 235 -17.52 0.65 -1.15
N ARG A 236 -18.72 1.25 -1.23
CA ARG A 236 -19.94 0.60 -1.71
C ARG A 236 -20.73 1.55 -2.59
N MET A 237 -21.44 1.00 -3.56
CA MET A 237 -22.37 1.77 -4.37
C MET A 237 -23.53 2.24 -3.48
N GLY A 238 -23.60 3.54 -3.25
CA GLY A 238 -24.62 4.15 -2.36
C GLY A 238 -24.04 4.76 -1.07
N GLY A 239 -22.73 4.68 -0.88
CA GLY A 239 -22.00 5.28 0.24
C GLY A 239 -21.06 4.29 0.92
N ASN A 240 -19.97 4.82 1.44
CA ASN A 240 -18.99 4.01 2.15
C ASN A 240 -19.58 3.44 3.44
N ILE A 241 -19.14 2.26 3.82
CA ILE A 241 -19.47 1.62 5.11
C ILE A 241 -18.20 1.44 5.93
N HIS A 242 -18.34 1.38 7.25
CA HIS A 242 -17.22 1.16 8.14
C HIS A 242 -16.77 -0.30 8.13
N VAL A 243 -15.46 -0.51 8.33
CA VAL A 243 -14.90 -1.81 8.71
C VAL A 243 -15.43 -2.16 10.11
N ASN A 244 -15.90 -3.39 10.30
CA ASN A 244 -16.38 -3.83 11.61
C ASN A 244 -15.25 -3.85 12.64
N ASP A 245 -15.55 -3.42 13.87
CA ASP A 245 -14.63 -3.41 15.01
C ASP A 245 -13.34 -2.59 14.79
N PHE A 246 -13.34 -1.67 13.81
CA PHE A 246 -12.21 -0.81 13.53
C PHE A 246 -11.98 0.18 14.67
N LYS A 247 -10.73 0.28 15.14
CA LYS A 247 -10.31 1.16 16.24
C LYS A 247 -9.10 1.98 15.86
N ILE A 248 -9.07 3.20 16.35
CA ILE A 248 -7.96 4.13 16.21
C ILE A 248 -7.30 4.31 17.58
N TYR A 249 -6.03 3.98 17.65
CA TYR A 249 -5.17 4.23 18.81
C TYR A 249 -4.35 5.48 18.52
N GLY A 250 -4.29 6.40 19.47
CA GLY A 250 -3.59 7.68 19.29
C GLY A 250 -3.53 8.45 20.59
N TYR A 251 -3.25 9.74 20.48
CA TYR A 251 -3.06 10.63 21.62
C TYR A 251 -4.18 11.66 21.67
N ASN A 252 -4.56 12.06 22.87
CA ASN A 252 -5.57 13.11 23.11
C ASN A 252 -5.15 14.43 22.44
N ASN A 253 -6.13 15.18 21.95
CA ASN A 253 -5.97 16.46 21.27
C ASN A 253 -5.13 16.43 19.98
N THR A 254 -5.04 15.28 19.33
CA THR A 254 -4.33 15.10 18.05
C THR A 254 -5.28 14.97 16.85
N ALA A 255 -4.72 14.94 15.64
CA ALA A 255 -5.47 14.66 14.42
C ALA A 255 -6.12 13.28 14.45
N ALA A 256 -5.51 12.30 15.15
CA ALA A 256 -6.04 10.95 15.32
C ALA A 256 -7.38 10.95 16.07
N GLU A 257 -7.43 11.59 17.22
CA GLU A 257 -8.67 11.75 18.00
C GLU A 257 -9.75 12.46 17.18
N LYS A 258 -9.36 13.61 16.58
CA LYS A 258 -10.29 14.37 15.74
C LYS A 258 -10.87 13.53 14.61
N TYR A 259 -10.03 12.79 13.87
CA TYR A 259 -10.47 11.94 12.77
C TYR A 259 -11.42 10.83 13.27
N ALA A 260 -11.10 10.18 14.39
CA ALA A 260 -11.96 9.16 14.99
C ALA A 260 -13.34 9.73 15.34
N LEU A 261 -13.40 10.86 16.02
CA LEU A 261 -14.63 11.52 16.44
C LEU A 261 -15.49 11.99 15.25
N ASP A 262 -14.85 12.65 14.26
CA ASP A 262 -15.54 13.16 13.08
C ASP A 262 -16.17 12.04 12.23
N ASN A 263 -15.59 10.83 12.26
CA ASN A 263 -16.00 9.69 11.47
C ASN A 263 -16.74 8.61 12.28
N GLY A 264 -16.93 8.81 13.59
CA GLY A 264 -17.67 7.89 14.45
C GLY A 264 -16.96 6.57 14.73
N PHE A 265 -15.62 6.55 14.69
CA PHE A 265 -14.79 5.41 15.07
C PHE A 265 -14.49 5.38 16.58
N GLU A 266 -14.26 4.20 17.12
CA GLU A 266 -13.78 4.04 18.48
C GLU A 266 -12.34 4.55 18.58
N PHE A 267 -12.11 5.51 19.48
CA PHE A 267 -10.79 6.05 19.79
C PHE A 267 -10.29 5.52 21.12
N ILE A 268 -9.04 5.07 21.14
CA ILE A 268 -8.34 4.60 22.35
C ILE A 268 -7.14 5.53 22.57
N ALA A 269 -7.21 6.31 23.63
CA ALA A 269 -6.13 7.23 23.98
C ALA A 269 -4.95 6.47 24.59
N LEU A 270 -3.77 6.66 24.03
CA LEU A 270 -2.52 6.04 24.49
C LEU A 270 -1.90 6.78 25.68
N ASP A 271 -2.29 8.05 25.87
CA ASP A 271 -1.88 8.90 26.98
C ASP A 271 -2.80 8.76 28.22
N ASP A 272 -3.92 8.07 28.11
CA ASP A 272 -4.79 7.76 29.25
C ASP A 272 -4.35 6.50 30.01
N GLU A 273 -3.76 5.53 29.31
CA GLU A 273 -3.25 4.29 29.90
C GLU A 273 -1.92 3.91 29.25
N ALA A 274 -0.82 4.07 29.98
CA ALA A 274 0.47 3.60 29.49
C ALA A 274 0.51 2.06 29.47
N VAL A 275 0.81 1.49 28.32
CA VAL A 275 0.87 0.04 28.11
C VAL A 275 2.23 -0.49 28.59
N THR A 276 2.23 -1.46 29.49
CA THR A 276 3.47 -2.05 30.02
C THR A 276 4.34 -2.61 28.89
N GLY A 277 5.54 -2.06 28.72
CA GLY A 277 6.52 -2.47 27.72
C GLY A 277 6.43 -1.72 26.39
N ASP A 278 5.46 -0.84 26.17
CA ASP A 278 5.32 -0.03 24.98
C ASP A 278 6.19 1.25 25.10
N SER A 279 7.46 1.09 24.78
CA SER A 279 8.45 2.17 24.95
C SER A 279 8.39 3.23 23.85
N ASN A 280 7.90 2.88 22.67
CA ASN A 280 7.74 3.79 21.55
C ASN A 280 6.32 4.39 21.44
N GLN A 281 5.42 3.99 22.38
CA GLN A 281 4.05 4.47 22.51
C GLN A 281 3.20 4.25 21.23
N ASP A 282 3.45 3.17 20.50
CA ASP A 282 2.68 2.82 19.30
C ASP A 282 1.47 1.93 19.59
N GLY A 283 1.24 1.58 20.85
CA GLY A 283 0.16 0.73 21.33
C GLY A 283 0.37 -0.76 21.06
N ILE A 284 1.54 -1.17 20.54
CA ILE A 284 1.87 -2.56 20.21
C ILE A 284 3.19 -2.94 20.87
N VAL A 285 3.17 -3.81 21.84
CA VAL A 285 4.41 -4.27 22.49
C VAL A 285 5.08 -5.35 21.67
N ASN A 286 6.21 -5.02 21.05
CA ASN A 286 6.96 -5.88 20.15
C ASN A 286 8.48 -5.57 20.16
N VAL A 287 9.25 -6.16 19.23
CA VAL A 287 10.71 -5.96 19.14
C VAL A 287 11.12 -4.50 18.86
N ASN A 288 10.22 -3.68 18.32
CA ASN A 288 10.52 -2.25 18.10
C ASN A 288 10.66 -1.51 19.41
N ASP A 289 9.88 -1.88 20.44
CA ASP A 289 9.99 -1.31 21.79
C ASP A 289 11.33 -1.63 22.43
N VAL A 290 11.79 -2.86 22.23
CA VAL A 290 13.13 -3.27 22.66
C VAL A 290 14.18 -2.36 22.02
N THR A 291 14.06 -2.13 20.72
CA THR A 291 15.00 -1.29 19.95
C THR A 291 14.93 0.16 20.42
N TYR A 292 13.71 0.68 20.64
CA TYR A 292 13.48 2.05 21.07
C TYR A 292 14.09 2.32 22.45
N LEU A 293 13.85 1.41 23.39
CA LEU A 293 14.43 1.46 24.73
C LEU A 293 15.98 1.34 24.70
N GLN A 294 16.53 0.45 23.86
CA GLN A 294 17.98 0.34 23.65
C GLN A 294 18.60 1.63 23.12
N MET A 295 17.96 2.28 22.16
CA MET A 295 18.43 3.55 21.58
C MET A 295 18.45 4.65 22.62
N HIS A 296 17.41 4.72 23.47
CA HIS A 296 17.35 5.67 24.58
C HIS A 296 18.49 5.45 25.58
N ILE A 297 18.67 4.21 26.09
CA ILE A 297 19.71 3.84 27.04
C ILE A 297 21.13 4.08 26.46
N ALA A 298 21.30 3.87 25.16
CA ALA A 298 22.55 4.18 24.46
C ALA A 298 22.81 5.69 24.28
N GLY A 299 21.92 6.56 24.78
CA GLY A 299 22.04 8.02 24.66
C GLY A 299 21.89 8.53 23.23
N LYS A 300 21.28 7.74 22.32
CA LYS A 300 20.94 8.19 20.99
C LYS A 300 19.89 9.29 21.05
N LYS A 301 19.85 10.09 20.00
CA LYS A 301 18.88 11.17 19.83
C LYS A 301 18.04 10.91 18.60
N THR A 302 16.80 11.37 18.64
CA THR A 302 15.89 11.42 17.50
C THR A 302 16.41 12.46 16.47
N THR A 303 15.80 12.53 15.32
CA THR A 303 16.21 13.43 14.24
C THR A 303 16.13 14.91 14.61
N ASP A 304 15.22 15.27 15.53
CA ASP A 304 15.08 16.62 16.07
C ASP A 304 16.02 16.92 17.27
N GLY A 305 16.81 15.91 17.69
CA GLY A 305 17.77 16.03 18.79
C GLY A 305 17.18 15.77 20.18
N SER A 306 15.90 15.40 20.30
CA SER A 306 15.28 15.00 21.57
C SER A 306 15.76 13.62 22.05
N ALA A 307 15.44 13.26 23.29
CA ALA A 307 15.60 11.89 23.78
C ALA A 307 14.54 10.99 23.15
N PHE A 308 14.83 9.71 22.94
CA PHE A 308 13.84 8.74 22.48
C PHE A 308 12.68 8.57 23.47
N ILE A 309 12.96 8.63 24.76
CA ILE A 309 11.98 8.51 25.84
C ILE A 309 12.06 9.76 26.70
N ASP A 310 10.93 10.35 27.00
CA ASP A 310 10.80 11.42 27.99
C ASP A 310 10.62 10.79 29.39
N GLU A 311 11.72 10.66 30.14
CA GLU A 311 11.71 10.12 31.50
C GLU A 311 10.93 10.97 32.50
N THR A 312 10.56 12.21 32.14
CA THR A 312 9.69 13.07 32.97
C THR A 312 8.22 12.67 32.89
N ASN A 313 7.84 11.95 31.83
CA ASN A 313 6.53 11.31 31.75
C ASN A 313 6.51 10.08 32.67
N LYS A 314 6.04 10.29 33.90
CA LYS A 314 6.06 9.25 34.92
C LYS A 314 5.22 8.03 34.54
N LEU A 315 4.12 8.21 33.83
CA LEU A 315 3.25 7.12 33.43
C LEU A 315 3.97 6.20 32.44
N LEU A 316 4.63 6.77 31.43
CA LEU A 316 5.45 6.04 30.47
C LEU A 316 6.63 5.37 31.19
N PHE A 317 7.36 6.11 32.02
CA PHE A 317 8.50 5.57 32.78
C PHE A 317 8.09 4.31 33.58
N ASP A 318 6.99 4.40 34.35
CA ASP A 318 6.51 3.29 35.19
C ASP A 318 6.09 2.05 34.35
N CYS A 319 5.79 2.21 33.07
CA CYS A 319 5.43 1.11 32.19
C CYS A 319 6.61 0.43 31.50
N ILE A 320 7.73 1.13 31.32
CA ILE A 320 8.93 0.62 30.66
C ILE A 320 10.06 0.28 31.61
N ASP A 321 10.01 0.76 32.87
CA ASP A 321 10.81 0.24 34.01
C ASP A 321 10.29 -1.15 34.37
N MET A 322 10.71 -2.15 33.58
CA MET A 322 10.16 -3.51 33.62
C MET A 322 10.50 -4.24 34.93
N ASN A 323 11.66 -3.95 35.49
CA ASN A 323 12.12 -4.54 36.75
C ASN A 323 11.72 -3.72 37.98
N LYS A 324 11.13 -2.52 37.82
CA LYS A 324 10.64 -1.62 38.86
C LYS A 324 11.73 -1.11 39.80
N ASP A 325 12.96 -0.94 39.31
CA ASP A 325 14.10 -0.45 40.11
C ASP A 325 14.26 1.08 40.10
N GLY A 326 13.43 1.79 39.33
CA GLY A 326 13.41 3.24 39.21
C GLY A 326 14.48 3.79 38.27
N LYS A 327 15.01 2.97 37.37
CA LYS A 327 15.99 3.36 36.36
C LYS A 327 15.76 2.61 35.05
N LEU A 328 15.93 3.29 33.91
CA LEU A 328 15.93 2.64 32.61
C LEU A 328 17.34 2.13 32.28
N THR A 329 17.51 0.82 32.24
CA THR A 329 18.80 0.14 32.05
C THR A 329 18.68 -1.05 31.09
N VAL A 330 19.81 -1.70 30.77
CA VAL A 330 19.81 -2.95 29.99
C VAL A 330 19.00 -4.07 30.67
N ALA A 331 18.78 -3.99 31.98
CA ALA A 331 17.93 -4.96 32.68
C ALA A 331 16.48 -4.89 32.19
N ASP A 332 15.94 -3.67 32.01
CA ASP A 332 14.59 -3.47 31.51
C ASP A 332 14.43 -3.94 30.06
N VAL A 333 15.46 -3.76 29.25
CA VAL A 333 15.52 -4.33 27.89
C VAL A 333 15.38 -5.85 27.92
N THR A 334 16.10 -6.50 28.85
CA THR A 334 16.06 -7.95 28.99
C THR A 334 14.70 -8.44 29.48
N GLU A 335 14.13 -7.78 30.47
CA GLU A 335 12.78 -8.09 30.99
C GLU A 335 11.71 -7.87 29.88
N LEU A 336 11.82 -6.81 29.11
CA LEU A 336 10.93 -6.54 27.98
C LEU A 336 11.01 -7.64 26.89
N GLN A 337 12.21 -8.10 26.55
CA GLN A 337 12.40 -9.22 25.62
C GLN A 337 11.74 -10.51 26.13
N VAL A 338 11.89 -10.80 27.43
CA VAL A 338 11.21 -11.95 28.07
C VAL A 338 9.69 -11.76 28.03
N TYR A 339 9.20 -10.57 28.37
CA TYR A 339 7.78 -10.26 28.34
C TYR A 339 7.16 -10.48 26.96
N ILE A 340 7.79 -9.99 25.88
CA ILE A 340 7.34 -10.17 24.51
C ILE A 340 7.36 -11.66 24.15
N SER A 341 8.42 -12.39 24.48
CA SER A 341 8.54 -13.81 24.14
C SER A 341 7.52 -14.72 24.85
N THR A 342 6.93 -14.25 25.94
CA THR A 342 5.93 -15.02 26.72
C THR A 342 4.49 -14.69 26.34
N LYS A 343 4.26 -13.59 25.63
CA LYS A 343 2.91 -13.17 25.18
C LYS A 343 2.60 -13.50 23.72
N GLY A 344 3.60 -13.81 22.89
CA GLY A 344 3.46 -14.30 21.50
C GLY A 344 3.42 -15.80 21.48
#